data_d94acbe0f577beb5ba41ad7b0496638e
#
_entry.id   d94acbe0f577beb5ba41ad7b0496638e
#
_cell.length_a   1.000
_cell.length_b   1.000
_cell.length_c   1.000
_cell.angle_alpha   90.00
_cell.angle_beta   90.00
_cell.angle_gamma   90.00
#
_symmetry.space_group_name_H-M   'P 1'
#
loop_
_entity.id
_entity.type
_entity.pdbx_description
1 polymer ?
#
loop_
_entity_poly.entity_id
_entity_poly.type
_entity_poly.pdbx_seq_one_letter_code
_entity_poly.pdbx_strand_id
1 'polypeptide(L)'
;MDNGAPQISGVNALFTYIGTEPDYLAGVTAMDDRDMALEIQVDKSKVDLSAIGTYDVLYSVTDAAGNTTTAPATVTVTDDNVAPTILGVHNISLYLGSAVSYRSGVEVRDDKDSAPKLEVDSSKVDLTAAGTYPLVYTARDMTGNETRIEVTVTVAEKPNTYVEPETIEAKADELLKKIVTDGMSDEAKVKAIYSYVRSHYTYSGHSDKTDWMQGAYVMMTDGQGDCFNYFAVAKLLMERCNIPNIDVRKVRNHESDSDHYWSLVSVDGGSTYYHLDTTPRVGDGDDFCLVTDAFLDAYSDTHGKCHNRDKALYPRTPEA
;
A
#
# COMPACT_ATOMS: atom_id res chain seq x y z
N MET A 1 -50.80 -29.08 -11.88
CA MET A 1 -50.23 -28.00 -12.73
C MET A 1 -49.48 -27.10 -11.79
N ASP A 2 -48.30 -26.72 -12.17
CA ASP A 2 -47.54 -25.67 -11.48
C ASP A 2 -48.07 -24.31 -11.90
N ASN A 3 -48.45 -23.48 -10.94
CA ASN A 3 -48.93 -22.15 -11.15
C ASN A 3 -48.12 -21.11 -10.37
N GLY A 4 -47.05 -21.58 -9.68
CA GLY A 4 -46.07 -20.69 -9.02
C GLY A 4 -45.12 -20.11 -10.04
N ALA A 5 -44.84 -18.81 -9.97
CA ALA A 5 -43.82 -18.20 -10.80
C ALA A 5 -42.52 -18.17 -10.03
N PRO A 6 -41.34 -18.42 -10.66
CA PRO A 6 -40.06 -18.35 -10.03
C PRO A 6 -39.77 -16.98 -9.45
N GLN A 7 -38.89 -16.89 -8.44
CA GLN A 7 -38.44 -15.64 -7.84
C GLN A 7 -37.01 -15.32 -8.27
N ILE A 8 -36.75 -14.07 -8.65
CA ILE A 8 -35.40 -13.54 -8.90
C ILE A 8 -35.00 -12.68 -7.71
N SER A 9 -33.78 -12.88 -7.22
CA SER A 9 -33.20 -12.13 -6.11
C SER A 9 -31.80 -11.62 -6.45
N GLY A 10 -31.33 -10.55 -5.78
CA GLY A 10 -29.99 -10.01 -5.96
C GLY A 10 -29.82 -9.10 -7.18
N VAL A 11 -30.91 -8.77 -7.88
CA VAL A 11 -30.86 -7.81 -9.00
C VAL A 11 -30.64 -6.40 -8.45
N ASN A 12 -29.55 -5.74 -8.90
CA ASN A 12 -29.16 -4.39 -8.48
C ASN A 12 -28.80 -3.54 -9.71
N ALA A 13 -28.74 -2.21 -9.52
CA ALA A 13 -28.14 -1.33 -10.51
C ALA A 13 -26.64 -1.65 -10.66
N LEU A 14 -26.16 -1.68 -11.91
CA LEU A 14 -24.78 -1.95 -12.25
C LEU A 14 -24.10 -0.65 -12.68
N PHE A 15 -22.78 -0.59 -12.43
CA PHE A 15 -21.92 0.48 -12.92
C PHE A 15 -20.78 -0.15 -13.72
N THR A 16 -20.41 0.51 -14.81
CA THR A 16 -19.28 0.12 -15.65
C THR A 16 -18.68 1.33 -16.35
N TYR A 17 -17.53 1.13 -16.98
CA TYR A 17 -16.85 2.16 -17.77
C TYR A 17 -17.02 1.92 -19.26
N ILE A 18 -16.82 2.98 -20.07
CA ILE A 18 -16.87 2.89 -21.52
C ILE A 18 -16.03 1.70 -22.00
N GLY A 19 -16.61 0.86 -22.84
CA GLY A 19 -15.97 -0.31 -23.43
C GLY A 19 -15.85 -1.53 -22.52
N THR A 20 -16.30 -1.45 -21.27
CA THR A 20 -16.21 -2.56 -20.31
C THR A 20 -17.58 -3.20 -20.08
N GLU A 21 -17.68 -4.51 -20.31
CA GLU A 21 -18.91 -5.26 -20.06
C GLU A 21 -19.00 -5.65 -18.58
N PRO A 22 -20.09 -5.27 -17.86
CA PRO A 22 -20.26 -5.66 -16.47
C PRO A 22 -20.65 -7.12 -16.34
N ASP A 23 -20.39 -7.74 -15.19
CA ASP A 23 -20.94 -9.04 -14.85
C ASP A 23 -22.42 -8.90 -14.44
N TYR A 24 -23.30 -9.14 -15.39
CA TYR A 24 -24.75 -9.01 -15.19
C TYR A 24 -25.32 -10.03 -14.19
N LEU A 25 -24.66 -11.16 -13.97
CA LEU A 25 -25.17 -12.24 -13.12
C LEU A 25 -24.52 -12.25 -11.73
N ALA A 26 -23.61 -11.34 -11.44
CA ALA A 26 -22.96 -11.26 -10.13
C ALA A 26 -23.99 -11.11 -8.99
N GLY A 27 -24.08 -12.12 -8.13
CA GLY A 27 -25.00 -12.12 -6.98
C GLY A 27 -26.48 -12.31 -7.32
N VAL A 28 -26.84 -12.51 -8.60
CA VAL A 28 -28.23 -12.76 -9.01
C VAL A 28 -28.55 -14.25 -8.88
N THR A 29 -29.67 -14.56 -8.26
CA THR A 29 -30.13 -15.94 -8.06
C THR A 29 -31.61 -16.06 -8.43
N ALA A 30 -32.02 -17.26 -8.87
CA ALA A 30 -33.43 -17.61 -9.10
C ALA A 30 -33.81 -18.83 -8.27
N MET A 31 -35.01 -18.85 -7.75
CA MET A 31 -35.57 -19.95 -6.95
C MET A 31 -37.04 -20.19 -7.33
N ASP A 32 -37.43 -21.47 -7.30
CA ASP A 32 -38.78 -21.92 -7.48
C ASP A 32 -39.12 -23.03 -6.50
N ASP A 33 -40.41 -23.29 -6.25
CA ASP A 33 -40.85 -24.34 -5.30
C ASP A 33 -40.76 -25.74 -5.87
N ARG A 34 -40.60 -25.93 -7.18
CA ARG A 34 -40.51 -27.18 -7.88
C ARG A 34 -39.33 -27.36 -8.81
N ASP A 35 -38.89 -26.29 -9.44
CA ASP A 35 -37.81 -26.33 -10.40
C ASP A 35 -36.47 -25.97 -9.74
N MET A 36 -35.52 -26.91 -9.74
CA MET A 36 -34.22 -26.77 -9.08
C MET A 36 -33.14 -26.20 -9.98
N ALA A 37 -33.37 -26.08 -11.31
CA ALA A 37 -32.40 -25.59 -12.28
C ALA A 37 -33.08 -24.54 -13.17
N LEU A 38 -32.98 -23.28 -12.75
CA LEU A 38 -33.53 -22.15 -13.47
C LEU A 38 -32.39 -21.38 -14.18
N GLU A 39 -32.64 -21.02 -15.46
CA GLU A 39 -31.71 -20.19 -16.23
C GLU A 39 -32.19 -18.76 -16.22
N ILE A 40 -31.32 -17.84 -15.74
CA ILE A 40 -31.61 -16.40 -15.76
C ILE A 40 -31.18 -15.82 -17.11
N GLN A 41 -32.12 -15.24 -17.81
CA GLN A 41 -31.89 -14.52 -19.05
C GLN A 41 -31.76 -13.02 -18.78
N VAL A 42 -30.83 -12.35 -19.47
CA VAL A 42 -30.63 -10.90 -19.35
C VAL A 42 -30.78 -10.25 -20.71
N ASP A 43 -31.82 -9.43 -20.87
CA ASP A 43 -31.97 -8.55 -22.03
C ASP A 43 -31.17 -7.28 -21.79
N LYS A 44 -30.03 -7.16 -22.46
CA LYS A 44 -29.12 -6.02 -22.47
C LYS A 44 -29.09 -5.31 -23.84
N SER A 45 -30.09 -5.53 -24.69
CA SER A 45 -30.13 -5.02 -26.07
C SER A 45 -30.11 -3.50 -26.16
N LYS A 46 -30.49 -2.80 -25.07
CA LYS A 46 -30.49 -1.33 -25.01
C LYS A 46 -29.18 -0.75 -24.47
N VAL A 47 -28.23 -1.58 -23.98
CA VAL A 47 -26.99 -1.08 -23.37
C VAL A 47 -26.01 -0.71 -24.48
N ASP A 48 -25.61 0.56 -24.50
CA ASP A 48 -24.54 1.05 -25.35
C ASP A 48 -23.28 1.31 -24.47
N LEU A 49 -22.35 0.36 -24.46
CA LEU A 49 -21.11 0.46 -23.72
C LEU A 49 -20.11 1.46 -24.35
N SER A 50 -20.39 2.00 -25.53
CA SER A 50 -19.54 3.00 -26.17
C SER A 50 -19.90 4.45 -25.80
N ALA A 51 -21.01 4.68 -25.10
CA ALA A 51 -21.49 6.00 -24.74
C ALA A 51 -21.85 6.12 -23.27
N ILE A 52 -21.51 7.25 -22.67
CA ILE A 52 -21.90 7.58 -21.28
C ILE A 52 -23.42 7.66 -21.20
N GLY A 53 -24.00 7.00 -20.20
CA GLY A 53 -25.44 7.01 -20.01
C GLY A 53 -25.91 5.98 -18.99
N THR A 54 -27.23 5.98 -18.75
CA THR A 54 -27.89 4.96 -17.95
C THR A 54 -28.86 4.20 -18.84
N TYR A 55 -28.70 2.91 -18.91
CA TYR A 55 -29.41 2.02 -19.83
C TYR A 55 -30.22 0.99 -19.07
N ASP A 56 -31.44 0.69 -19.57
CA ASP A 56 -32.28 -0.34 -18.97
C ASP A 56 -31.80 -1.73 -19.33
N VAL A 57 -31.84 -2.63 -18.37
CA VAL A 57 -31.67 -4.10 -18.51
C VAL A 57 -32.86 -4.80 -17.87
N LEU A 58 -33.23 -5.94 -18.44
CA LEU A 58 -34.34 -6.73 -17.93
C LEU A 58 -33.88 -8.18 -17.69
N TYR A 59 -33.98 -8.61 -16.46
CA TYR A 59 -33.80 -10.00 -16.09
C TYR A 59 -35.10 -10.77 -16.21
N SER A 60 -35.05 -12.00 -16.70
CA SER A 60 -36.18 -12.88 -16.76
C SER A 60 -35.81 -14.31 -16.42
N VAL A 61 -36.69 -15.02 -15.76
CA VAL A 61 -36.57 -16.46 -15.49
C VAL A 61 -37.93 -17.11 -15.77
N THR A 62 -37.89 -18.26 -16.41
CA THR A 62 -39.10 -19.05 -16.75
C THR A 62 -38.94 -20.46 -16.22
N ASP A 63 -39.97 -20.98 -15.55
CA ASP A 63 -40.00 -22.37 -15.06
C ASP A 63 -40.37 -23.36 -16.17
N ALA A 64 -40.34 -24.63 -15.88
CA ALA A 64 -40.72 -25.70 -16.83
C ALA A 64 -42.18 -25.71 -17.16
N ALA A 65 -43.04 -25.08 -16.35
CA ALA A 65 -44.49 -24.96 -16.60
C ALA A 65 -44.83 -23.74 -17.48
N GLY A 66 -43.84 -22.85 -17.72
CA GLY A 66 -44.01 -21.64 -18.54
C GLY A 66 -44.37 -20.38 -17.74
N ASN A 67 -44.34 -20.42 -16.40
CA ASN A 67 -44.53 -19.21 -15.61
C ASN A 67 -43.25 -18.39 -15.62
N THR A 68 -43.38 -17.08 -15.81
CA THR A 68 -42.21 -16.17 -15.97
C THR A 68 -42.25 -15.05 -14.97
N THR A 69 -41.07 -14.75 -14.39
CA THR A 69 -40.84 -13.55 -13.57
C THR A 69 -39.83 -12.66 -14.26
N THR A 70 -40.01 -11.37 -14.16
CA THR A 70 -39.07 -10.36 -14.67
C THR A 70 -38.67 -9.37 -13.58
N ALA A 71 -37.42 -8.89 -13.63
CA ALA A 71 -36.89 -7.87 -12.72
C ALA A 71 -36.13 -6.82 -13.54
N PRO A 72 -36.55 -5.55 -13.52
CA PRO A 72 -35.84 -4.47 -14.20
C PRO A 72 -34.62 -4.02 -13.36
N ALA A 73 -33.54 -3.60 -14.04
CA ALA A 73 -32.41 -2.92 -13.47
C ALA A 73 -31.85 -1.90 -14.47
N THR A 74 -30.77 -1.23 -14.07
CA THR A 74 -30.06 -0.29 -14.92
C THR A 74 -28.58 -0.57 -14.94
N VAL A 75 -27.90 -0.23 -16.06
CA VAL A 75 -26.47 -0.15 -16.19
C VAL A 75 -26.10 1.31 -16.41
N THR A 76 -25.26 1.87 -15.54
CA THR A 76 -24.68 3.20 -15.73
C THR A 76 -23.29 3.04 -16.31
N VAL A 77 -23.12 3.54 -17.55
CA VAL A 77 -21.81 3.65 -18.23
C VAL A 77 -21.26 5.03 -17.94
N THR A 78 -20.07 5.09 -17.40
CA THR A 78 -19.38 6.35 -17.06
C THR A 78 -18.04 6.43 -17.75
N ASP A 79 -17.44 7.62 -17.73
CA ASP A 79 -16.12 7.91 -18.25
C ASP A 79 -15.10 7.88 -17.11
N ASP A 80 -13.91 7.40 -17.42
CA ASP A 80 -12.75 7.49 -16.54
C ASP A 80 -11.53 7.88 -17.36
N ASN A 81 -10.98 9.05 -17.09
CA ASN A 81 -9.81 9.62 -17.75
C ASN A 81 -8.72 10.04 -16.74
N VAL A 82 -8.82 9.54 -15.50
CA VAL A 82 -7.85 9.74 -14.45
C VAL A 82 -7.01 8.47 -14.34
N ALA A 83 -5.70 8.60 -14.48
CA ALA A 83 -4.80 7.46 -14.33
C ALA A 83 -4.59 7.10 -12.86
N PRO A 84 -4.40 5.81 -12.53
CA PRO A 84 -4.15 5.38 -11.17
C PRO A 84 -2.87 5.99 -10.58
N THR A 85 -2.83 6.15 -9.29
CA THR A 85 -1.66 6.64 -8.54
C THR A 85 -0.91 5.47 -7.94
N ILE A 86 0.43 5.43 -8.13
CA ILE A 86 1.31 4.45 -7.50
C ILE A 86 1.97 5.10 -6.29
N LEU A 87 1.81 4.51 -5.11
CA LEU A 87 2.30 5.01 -3.82
C LEU A 87 3.44 4.14 -3.29
N GLY A 88 4.33 4.71 -2.48
CA GLY A 88 5.39 3.98 -1.77
C GLY A 88 6.63 3.63 -2.62
N VAL A 89 6.67 4.04 -3.89
CA VAL A 89 7.78 3.75 -4.80
C VAL A 89 8.98 4.65 -4.50
N HIS A 90 10.18 4.07 -4.39
CA HIS A 90 11.43 4.80 -4.15
C HIS A 90 12.64 4.04 -4.74
N ASN A 91 13.79 4.71 -4.81
CA ASN A 91 15.06 4.06 -5.18
C ASN A 91 15.45 3.04 -4.10
N ILE A 92 15.92 1.87 -4.54
CA ILE A 92 16.32 0.75 -3.68
C ILE A 92 17.85 0.66 -3.67
N SER A 93 18.46 0.46 -2.50
CA SER A 93 19.86 0.14 -2.35
C SER A 93 20.00 -1.15 -1.57
N LEU A 94 20.87 -2.07 -2.00
CA LEU A 94 21.08 -3.37 -1.39
C LEU A 94 22.46 -3.93 -1.74
N TYR A 95 22.88 -4.98 -1.05
CA TYR A 95 24.13 -5.68 -1.35
C TYR A 95 23.90 -6.87 -2.27
N LEU A 96 24.96 -7.31 -2.94
CA LEU A 96 24.97 -8.51 -3.80
C LEU A 96 24.33 -9.71 -3.10
N GLY A 97 23.39 -10.35 -3.79
CA GLY A 97 22.70 -11.55 -3.31
C GLY A 97 21.63 -11.31 -2.24
N SER A 98 21.33 -10.04 -1.89
CA SER A 98 20.22 -9.74 -1.00
C SER A 98 18.88 -10.09 -1.68
N ALA A 99 17.93 -10.63 -0.91
CA ALA A 99 16.56 -10.80 -1.37
C ALA A 99 15.84 -9.45 -1.35
N VAL A 100 15.02 -9.19 -2.36
CA VAL A 100 14.22 -7.97 -2.45
C VAL A 100 12.81 -8.27 -2.97
N SER A 101 11.81 -7.64 -2.35
CA SER A 101 10.46 -7.62 -2.86
C SER A 101 10.15 -6.23 -3.42
N TYR A 102 10.08 -6.10 -4.73
CA TYR A 102 9.78 -4.83 -5.39
C TYR A 102 8.34 -4.32 -5.15
N ARG A 103 7.47 -5.14 -4.60
CA ARG A 103 6.08 -4.78 -4.28
C ARG A 103 5.86 -4.43 -2.80
N SER A 104 6.87 -4.62 -1.96
CA SER A 104 6.77 -4.30 -0.53
C SER A 104 6.57 -2.80 -0.32
N GLY A 105 5.51 -2.42 0.39
CA GLY A 105 5.16 -1.02 0.64
C GLY A 105 4.63 -0.26 -0.57
N VAL A 106 4.40 -0.92 -1.72
CA VAL A 106 3.82 -0.30 -2.92
C VAL A 106 2.32 -0.52 -2.93
N GLU A 107 1.56 0.55 -3.06
CA GLU A 107 0.11 0.57 -3.17
C GLU A 107 -0.31 1.28 -4.46
N VAL A 108 -1.41 0.82 -5.07
CA VAL A 108 -2.02 1.50 -6.21
C VAL A 108 -3.44 1.92 -5.83
N ARG A 109 -3.77 3.17 -6.11
CA ARG A 109 -5.10 3.73 -5.88
C ARG A 109 -5.60 4.42 -7.12
N ASP A 110 -6.90 4.35 -7.31
CA ASP A 110 -7.62 5.05 -8.35
C ASP A 110 -8.92 5.63 -7.80
N ASP A 111 -9.46 6.67 -8.45
CA ASP A 111 -10.67 7.35 -7.96
C ASP A 111 -11.95 6.59 -8.32
N LYS A 112 -11.91 5.69 -9.31
CA LYS A 112 -13.06 4.93 -9.79
C LYS A 112 -12.83 3.42 -9.89
N ASP A 113 -11.60 2.99 -10.24
CA ASP A 113 -11.25 1.57 -10.24
C ASP A 113 -10.78 1.13 -8.85
N SER A 114 -11.53 0.24 -8.21
CA SER A 114 -11.20 -0.29 -6.89
C SER A 114 -10.03 -1.30 -6.89
N ALA A 115 -9.58 -1.76 -8.07
CA ALA A 115 -8.54 -2.79 -8.22
C ALA A 115 -7.64 -2.55 -9.44
N PRO A 116 -7.00 -1.38 -9.58
CA PRO A 116 -6.11 -1.09 -10.69
C PRO A 116 -4.93 -2.07 -10.71
N LYS A 117 -4.51 -2.47 -11.89
CA LYS A 117 -3.49 -3.50 -12.07
C LYS A 117 -2.09 -2.90 -11.99
N LEU A 118 -1.24 -3.43 -11.08
CA LEU A 118 0.17 -3.08 -10.96
C LEU A 118 1.05 -4.11 -11.68
N GLU A 119 1.92 -3.63 -12.57
CA GLU A 119 3.01 -4.39 -13.18
C GLU A 119 4.36 -3.81 -12.70
N VAL A 120 5.35 -4.69 -12.50
CA VAL A 120 6.72 -4.31 -12.11
C VAL A 120 7.67 -4.98 -13.09
N ASP A 121 8.37 -4.19 -13.89
CA ASP A 121 9.41 -4.66 -14.80
C ASP A 121 10.78 -4.52 -14.13
N SER A 122 11.29 -5.65 -13.67
CA SER A 122 12.63 -5.82 -13.10
C SER A 122 13.58 -6.57 -14.06
N SER A 123 13.23 -6.74 -15.32
CA SER A 123 13.99 -7.55 -16.30
C SER A 123 15.42 -7.07 -16.53
N LYS A 124 15.71 -5.81 -16.21
CA LYS A 124 17.03 -5.21 -16.33
C LYS A 124 17.84 -5.23 -15.02
N VAL A 125 17.24 -5.68 -13.91
CA VAL A 125 17.92 -5.72 -12.62
C VAL A 125 18.73 -7.00 -12.49
N ASP A 126 20.04 -6.86 -12.30
CA ASP A 126 20.94 -7.98 -12.00
C ASP A 126 21.43 -7.88 -10.55
N LEU A 127 20.88 -8.74 -9.68
CA LEU A 127 21.27 -8.81 -8.28
C LEU A 127 22.59 -9.58 -8.03
N THR A 128 23.19 -10.11 -9.08
CA THR A 128 24.47 -10.85 -9.01
C THR A 128 25.67 -10.03 -9.43
N ALA A 129 25.45 -8.81 -9.89
CA ALA A 129 26.51 -7.89 -10.29
C ALA A 129 26.32 -6.51 -9.63
N ALA A 130 27.39 -5.92 -9.12
CA ALA A 130 27.35 -4.55 -8.59
C ALA A 130 27.07 -3.56 -9.70
N GLY A 131 26.13 -2.64 -9.48
CA GLY A 131 25.71 -1.67 -10.50
C GLY A 131 24.45 -0.91 -10.09
N THR A 132 23.97 -0.07 -11.01
CA THR A 132 22.70 0.65 -10.88
C THR A 132 21.79 0.28 -12.03
N TYR A 133 20.60 -0.19 -11.73
CA TYR A 133 19.67 -0.79 -12.66
C TYR A 133 18.33 -0.05 -12.62
N PRO A 134 17.64 0.13 -13.77
CA PRO A 134 16.29 0.68 -13.78
C PRO A 134 15.28 -0.38 -13.35
N LEU A 135 14.29 0.07 -12.58
CA LEU A 135 13.11 -0.69 -12.18
C LEU A 135 11.88 0.15 -12.52
N VAL A 136 10.91 -0.45 -13.21
CA VAL A 136 9.74 0.26 -13.69
C VAL A 136 8.47 -0.28 -13.08
N TYR A 137 7.66 0.62 -12.53
CA TYR A 137 6.31 0.35 -12.08
C TYR A 137 5.33 0.92 -13.07
N THR A 138 4.34 0.13 -13.45
CA THR A 138 3.24 0.56 -14.33
C THR A 138 1.92 0.16 -13.70
N ALA A 139 1.05 1.12 -13.46
CA ALA A 139 -0.31 0.88 -13.02
C ALA A 139 -1.29 1.21 -14.14
N ARG A 140 -2.32 0.36 -14.32
CA ARG A 140 -3.40 0.56 -15.28
C ARG A 140 -4.74 0.33 -14.60
N ASP A 141 -5.70 1.20 -14.91
CA ASP A 141 -7.11 1.00 -14.57
C ASP A 141 -7.84 0.14 -15.63
N MET A 142 -9.12 -0.09 -15.39
CA MET A 142 -9.99 -0.86 -16.29
C MET A 142 -10.25 -0.16 -17.63
N THR A 143 -10.13 1.17 -17.69
CA THR A 143 -10.34 1.96 -18.93
C THR A 143 -9.06 2.14 -19.73
N GLY A 144 -7.90 1.72 -19.17
CA GLY A 144 -6.61 1.73 -19.85
C GLY A 144 -5.77 2.98 -19.58
N ASN A 145 -6.19 3.87 -18.66
CA ASN A 145 -5.32 4.96 -18.21
C ASN A 145 -4.13 4.39 -17.46
N GLU A 146 -2.97 4.98 -17.67
CA GLU A 146 -1.70 4.44 -17.20
C GLU A 146 -0.87 5.47 -16.43
N THR A 147 -0.30 5.02 -15.32
CA THR A 147 0.80 5.72 -14.63
C THR A 147 2.05 4.87 -14.67
N ARG A 148 3.18 5.46 -15.03
CA ARG A 148 4.49 4.82 -15.09
C ARG A 148 5.50 5.58 -14.24
N ILE A 149 6.18 4.86 -13.32
CA ILE A 149 7.26 5.41 -12.49
C ILE A 149 8.52 4.56 -12.69
N GLU A 150 9.64 5.20 -12.96
CA GLU A 150 10.95 4.56 -13.04
C GLU A 150 11.78 4.96 -11.81
N VAL A 151 12.36 3.96 -11.15
CA VAL A 151 13.30 4.13 -10.03
C VAL A 151 14.57 3.33 -10.29
N THR A 152 15.58 3.53 -9.46
CA THR A 152 16.84 2.81 -9.55
C THR A 152 17.00 1.77 -8.46
N VAL A 153 17.57 0.61 -8.81
CA VAL A 153 18.08 -0.40 -7.89
C VAL A 153 19.61 -0.34 -7.92
N THR A 154 20.22 0.05 -6.82
CA THR A 154 21.68 0.06 -6.65
C THR A 154 22.12 -1.17 -5.89
N VAL A 155 22.91 -2.03 -6.56
CA VAL A 155 23.51 -3.24 -5.98
C VAL A 155 24.98 -2.97 -5.69
N ALA A 156 25.37 -3.08 -4.42
CA ALA A 156 26.75 -2.88 -3.96
C ALA A 156 27.40 -4.19 -3.53
N GLU A 157 28.73 -4.25 -3.53
CA GLU A 157 29.47 -5.36 -2.96
C GLU A 157 29.23 -5.46 -1.44
N LYS A 158 29.09 -6.69 -0.92
CA LYS A 158 29.00 -6.91 0.53
C LYS A 158 30.31 -6.50 1.20
N PRO A 159 30.30 -5.59 2.20
CA PRO A 159 31.50 -5.28 2.97
C PRO A 159 31.89 -6.47 3.85
N ASN A 160 33.16 -6.52 4.30
CA ASN A 160 33.61 -7.56 5.20
C ASN A 160 32.88 -7.60 6.56
N THR A 161 32.18 -6.51 6.88
CA THR A 161 31.36 -6.36 8.10
C THR A 161 29.89 -6.74 7.89
N TYR A 162 29.54 -7.25 6.71
CA TYR A 162 28.16 -7.62 6.42
C TYR A 162 27.66 -8.73 7.37
N VAL A 163 26.47 -8.56 7.87
CA VAL A 163 25.79 -9.51 8.77
C VAL A 163 24.57 -10.08 8.05
N GLU A 164 24.45 -11.40 8.06
CA GLU A 164 23.34 -12.06 7.38
C GLU A 164 21.98 -11.72 8.05
N PRO A 165 20.91 -11.58 7.26
CA PRO A 165 19.59 -11.14 7.74
C PRO A 165 19.05 -11.92 8.92
N GLU A 166 19.23 -13.23 8.95
CA GLU A 166 18.75 -14.10 10.04
C GLU A 166 19.37 -13.74 11.39
N THR A 167 20.63 -13.29 11.40
CA THR A 167 21.30 -12.83 12.61
C THR A 167 20.72 -11.49 13.09
N ILE A 168 20.41 -10.60 12.14
CA ILE A 168 19.80 -9.29 12.42
C ILE A 168 18.41 -9.46 12.99
N GLU A 169 17.59 -10.31 12.34
CA GLU A 169 16.22 -10.63 12.77
C GLU A 169 16.21 -11.28 14.16
N ALA A 170 17.10 -12.24 14.42
CA ALA A 170 17.20 -12.87 15.74
C ALA A 170 17.51 -11.83 16.84
N LYS A 171 18.38 -10.85 16.54
CA LYS A 171 18.69 -9.76 17.47
C LYS A 171 17.48 -8.85 17.69
N ALA A 172 16.71 -8.56 16.65
CA ALA A 172 15.46 -7.80 16.75
C ALA A 172 14.40 -8.53 17.58
N ASP A 173 14.25 -9.85 17.38
CA ASP A 173 13.33 -10.68 18.16
C ASP A 173 13.69 -10.71 19.65
N GLU A 174 14.97 -10.79 20.00
CA GLU A 174 15.44 -10.67 21.40
C GLU A 174 15.15 -9.29 21.99
N LEU A 175 15.20 -8.25 21.17
CA LEU A 175 14.86 -6.90 21.59
C LEU A 175 13.36 -6.75 21.81
N LEU A 176 12.53 -7.27 20.89
CA LEU A 176 11.08 -7.24 20.98
C LEU A 176 10.55 -7.91 22.25
N LYS A 177 11.15 -8.99 22.72
CA LYS A 177 10.79 -9.64 24.00
C LYS A 177 10.86 -8.71 25.21
N LYS A 178 11.63 -7.61 25.12
CA LYS A 178 11.76 -6.60 26.19
C LYS A 178 10.80 -5.44 26.03
N ILE A 179 10.27 -5.23 24.82
CA ILE A 179 9.46 -4.06 24.44
C ILE A 179 7.98 -4.41 24.37
N VAL A 180 7.68 -5.58 23.80
CA VAL A 180 6.31 -6.02 23.50
C VAL A 180 5.92 -7.15 24.43
N THR A 181 4.70 -7.08 24.96
CA THR A 181 4.10 -8.15 25.77
C THR A 181 2.89 -8.73 25.07
N ASP A 182 2.55 -9.98 25.41
CA ASP A 182 1.38 -10.66 24.86
C ASP A 182 0.10 -9.85 25.06
N GLY A 183 -0.72 -9.79 24.03
CA GLY A 183 -2.02 -9.08 24.07
C GLY A 183 -1.96 -7.58 23.80
N MET A 184 -0.80 -7.01 23.55
CA MET A 184 -0.72 -5.62 23.07
C MET A 184 -1.42 -5.45 21.71
N SER A 185 -2.24 -4.39 21.58
CA SER A 185 -2.73 -3.93 20.28
C SER A 185 -1.59 -3.40 19.42
N ASP A 186 -1.79 -3.33 18.09
CA ASP A 186 -0.76 -2.81 17.20
C ASP A 186 -0.40 -1.35 17.52
N GLU A 187 -1.37 -0.53 17.90
CA GLU A 187 -1.11 0.83 18.40
C GLU A 187 -0.20 0.84 19.65
N ALA A 188 -0.45 -0.05 20.61
CA ALA A 188 0.37 -0.16 21.80
C ALA A 188 1.80 -0.63 21.49
N LYS A 189 1.95 -1.58 20.54
CA LYS A 189 3.26 -2.02 20.07
C LYS A 189 4.02 -0.88 19.39
N VAL A 190 3.38 -0.13 18.47
CA VAL A 190 3.98 1.03 17.79
C VAL A 190 4.49 2.05 18.80
N LYS A 191 3.67 2.42 19.79
CA LYS A 191 4.05 3.38 20.85
C LYS A 191 5.21 2.86 21.70
N ALA A 192 5.23 1.58 22.04
CA ALA A 192 6.32 0.96 22.81
C ALA A 192 7.63 0.93 22.00
N ILE A 193 7.58 0.54 20.72
CA ILE A 193 8.74 0.55 19.81
C ILE A 193 9.26 1.97 19.65
N TYR A 194 8.38 2.94 19.38
CA TYR A 194 8.73 4.35 19.24
C TYR A 194 9.49 4.87 20.47
N SER A 195 8.89 4.68 21.66
CA SER A 195 9.48 5.14 22.92
C SER A 195 10.82 4.49 23.19
N TYR A 196 10.94 3.19 22.94
CA TYR A 196 12.18 2.47 23.12
C TYR A 196 13.29 2.99 22.19
N VAL A 197 13.01 3.04 20.87
CA VAL A 197 14.02 3.43 19.87
C VAL A 197 14.47 4.87 20.11
N ARG A 198 13.54 5.79 20.38
CA ARG A 198 13.84 7.20 20.63
C ARG A 198 14.69 7.43 21.88
N SER A 199 14.50 6.62 22.94
CA SER A 199 15.16 6.85 24.23
C SER A 199 16.41 5.99 24.49
N HIS A 200 16.57 4.89 23.77
CA HIS A 200 17.61 3.90 24.05
C HIS A 200 18.92 4.14 23.31
N TYR A 201 18.88 4.89 22.22
CA TYR A 201 20.01 5.10 21.35
C TYR A 201 20.47 6.55 21.36
N THR A 202 21.74 6.77 21.00
CA THR A 202 22.34 8.12 20.93
C THR A 202 22.47 8.54 19.46
N TYR A 203 22.06 9.78 19.16
CA TYR A 203 22.24 10.32 17.81
C TYR A 203 23.72 10.61 17.53
N SER A 204 24.26 10.05 16.45
CA SER A 204 25.61 10.28 15.97
C SER A 204 25.64 10.30 14.44
N GLY A 205 26.46 11.12 13.90
CA GLY A 205 26.35 11.80 12.61
C GLY A 205 26.50 11.08 11.30
N HIS A 206 26.89 9.89 11.01
CA HIS A 206 26.91 9.34 9.64
C HIS A 206 26.77 7.83 9.61
N SER A 207 25.91 7.30 8.75
CA SER A 207 25.73 5.88 8.51
C SER A 207 25.91 5.52 7.03
N ASP A 208 26.26 4.27 6.77
CA ASP A 208 26.06 3.66 5.45
C ASP A 208 24.54 3.46 5.21
N LYS A 209 24.05 4.00 4.10
CA LYS A 209 22.63 3.97 3.73
C LYS A 209 22.33 2.95 2.62
N THR A 210 23.28 2.06 2.34
CA THR A 210 23.16 1.05 1.28
C THR A 210 22.10 0.01 1.61
N ASP A 211 22.07 -0.46 2.86
CA ASP A 211 21.16 -1.50 3.31
C ASP A 211 20.59 -1.15 4.69
N TRP A 212 19.27 -1.04 4.77
CA TRP A 212 18.58 -0.63 5.99
C TRP A 212 18.67 -1.69 7.11
N MET A 213 18.72 -3.00 6.77
CA MET A 213 18.89 -4.04 7.78
C MET A 213 20.27 -3.95 8.44
N GLN A 214 21.32 -3.70 7.64
CA GLN A 214 22.65 -3.44 8.18
C GLN A 214 22.67 -2.18 9.05
N GLY A 215 21.96 -1.13 8.62
CA GLY A 215 21.77 0.08 9.41
C GLY A 215 21.10 -0.18 10.76
N ALA A 216 20.06 -1.02 10.78
CA ALA A 216 19.39 -1.46 12.01
C ALA A 216 20.35 -2.25 12.92
N TYR A 217 21.13 -3.19 12.36
CA TYR A 217 22.06 -4.01 13.11
C TYR A 217 23.15 -3.17 13.80
N VAL A 218 23.74 -2.23 13.05
CA VAL A 218 24.77 -1.30 13.59
C VAL A 218 24.22 -0.57 14.81
N MET A 219 23.03 0.03 14.70
CA MET A 219 22.44 0.76 15.82
C MET A 219 22.11 -0.14 17.02
N MET A 220 21.53 -1.32 16.79
CA MET A 220 21.24 -2.29 17.85
C MET A 220 22.50 -2.85 18.52
N THR A 221 23.68 -2.71 17.90
CA THR A 221 24.95 -3.20 18.39
C THR A 221 25.78 -2.10 19.06
N ASP A 222 25.91 -0.96 18.38
CA ASP A 222 26.80 0.13 18.79
C ASP A 222 26.09 1.15 19.69
N GLY A 223 24.76 1.10 19.78
CA GLY A 223 23.96 1.98 20.61
C GLY A 223 23.84 3.41 20.07
N GLN A 224 24.29 3.67 18.84
CA GLN A 224 24.28 5.00 18.25
C GLN A 224 24.12 4.96 16.73
N GLY A 225 23.59 6.05 16.14
CA GLY A 225 23.41 6.19 14.72
C GLY A 225 22.73 7.50 14.32
N ASP A 226 22.53 7.69 13.01
CA ASP A 226 21.81 8.85 12.48
C ASP A 226 20.32 8.53 12.22
N CYS A 227 19.60 9.45 11.59
CA CYS A 227 18.18 9.29 11.30
C CYS A 227 17.86 8.01 10.50
N PHE A 228 18.76 7.57 9.62
CA PHE A 228 18.59 6.33 8.87
C PHE A 228 18.62 5.10 9.78
N ASN A 229 19.52 5.05 10.75
CA ASN A 229 19.59 3.93 11.70
C ASN A 229 18.36 3.91 12.63
N TYR A 230 17.90 5.08 13.10
CA TYR A 230 16.66 5.20 13.89
C TYR A 230 15.45 4.67 13.12
N PHE A 231 15.28 5.14 11.88
CA PHE A 231 14.26 4.63 10.97
C PHE A 231 14.38 3.11 10.78
N ALA A 232 15.58 2.61 10.49
CA ALA A 232 15.83 1.21 10.19
C ALA A 232 15.49 0.26 11.35
N VAL A 233 15.86 0.62 12.60
CA VAL A 233 15.49 -0.18 13.78
C VAL A 233 13.98 -0.18 13.98
N ALA A 234 13.33 0.98 13.90
CA ALA A 234 11.89 1.07 14.06
C ALA A 234 11.16 0.22 12.99
N LYS A 235 11.57 0.34 11.72
CA LYS A 235 11.05 -0.47 10.61
C LYS A 235 11.19 -1.97 10.90
N LEU A 236 12.39 -2.43 11.24
CA LEU A 236 12.64 -3.85 11.52
C LEU A 236 11.75 -4.39 12.63
N LEU A 237 11.65 -3.66 13.75
CA LEU A 237 10.82 -4.09 14.88
C LEU A 237 9.33 -4.13 14.52
N MET A 238 8.84 -3.20 13.68
CA MET A 238 7.46 -3.21 13.18
C MET A 238 7.21 -4.36 12.21
N GLU A 239 8.11 -4.62 11.27
CA GLU A 239 8.01 -5.76 10.35
C GLU A 239 7.97 -7.10 11.11
N ARG A 240 8.81 -7.26 12.15
CA ARG A 240 8.78 -8.44 13.02
C ARG A 240 7.47 -8.58 13.82
N CYS A 241 6.75 -7.48 14.03
CA CYS A 241 5.41 -7.46 14.65
C CYS A 241 4.27 -7.58 13.64
N ASN A 242 4.54 -7.73 12.34
CA ASN A 242 3.59 -7.69 11.22
C ASN A 242 2.78 -6.39 11.17
N ILE A 243 3.37 -5.27 11.56
CA ILE A 243 2.76 -3.93 11.47
C ILE A 243 3.07 -3.34 10.10
N PRO A 244 2.05 -3.05 9.26
CA PRO A 244 2.25 -2.44 7.95
C PRO A 244 2.98 -1.10 8.07
N ASN A 245 4.04 -0.93 7.30
CA ASN A 245 4.81 0.31 7.27
C ASN A 245 5.34 0.61 5.86
N ILE A 246 5.52 1.90 5.57
CA ILE A 246 6.00 2.44 4.29
C ILE A 246 7.18 3.36 4.59
N ASP A 247 8.27 3.17 3.85
CA ASP A 247 9.46 4.02 3.96
C ASP A 247 9.18 5.42 3.39
N VAL A 248 9.49 6.45 4.16
CA VAL A 248 9.38 7.83 3.71
C VAL A 248 10.75 8.48 3.71
N ARG A 249 11.06 9.17 2.62
CA ARG A 249 12.31 9.93 2.46
C ARG A 249 12.05 11.40 2.24
N LYS A 250 12.90 12.22 2.84
CA LYS A 250 12.91 13.67 2.60
C LYS A 250 13.29 13.96 1.15
N VAL A 251 12.52 14.83 0.49
CA VAL A 251 12.93 15.48 -0.74
C VAL A 251 13.82 16.68 -0.38
N ARG A 252 15.05 16.67 -0.87
CA ARG A 252 15.98 17.78 -0.67
C ARG A 252 15.60 18.95 -1.57
N ASN A 253 15.58 20.15 -1.01
CA ASN A 253 15.35 21.37 -1.78
C ASN A 253 16.68 21.90 -2.39
N HIS A 254 17.81 21.57 -1.76
CA HIS A 254 19.16 21.92 -2.18
C HIS A 254 20.11 20.74 -1.98
N GLU A 255 21.21 20.70 -2.73
CA GLU A 255 22.23 19.64 -2.59
C GLU A 255 22.85 19.58 -1.18
N SER A 256 22.90 20.72 -0.49
CA SER A 256 23.41 20.84 0.87
C SER A 256 22.45 20.33 1.95
N ASP A 257 21.20 20.04 1.61
CA ASP A 257 20.22 19.53 2.57
C ASP A 257 20.60 18.12 3.03
N SER A 258 20.46 17.88 4.32
CA SER A 258 20.61 16.53 4.88
C SER A 258 19.46 15.63 4.42
N ASP A 259 19.76 14.36 4.20
CA ASP A 259 18.75 13.32 4.08
C ASP A 259 17.99 13.16 5.39
N HIS A 260 16.75 12.73 5.31
CA HIS A 260 15.97 12.32 6.46
C HIS A 260 15.06 11.15 6.09
N TYR A 261 14.88 10.21 7.04
CA TYR A 261 14.14 8.97 6.85
C TYR A 261 13.19 8.76 8.03
N TRP A 262 11.96 8.35 7.73
CA TRP A 262 10.95 7.95 8.72
C TRP A 262 9.96 6.99 8.10
N SER A 263 8.93 6.57 8.82
CA SER A 263 7.92 5.65 8.33
C SER A 263 6.52 6.26 8.33
N LEU A 264 5.68 5.79 7.43
CA LEU A 264 4.24 5.75 7.61
C LEU A 264 3.89 4.37 8.16
N VAL A 265 3.09 4.31 9.22
CA VAL A 265 2.70 3.06 9.88
C VAL A 265 1.19 2.95 10.00
N SER A 266 0.67 1.74 9.93
CA SER A 266 -0.75 1.45 10.12
C SER A 266 -0.98 0.61 11.37
N VAL A 267 -2.00 0.95 12.14
CA VAL A 267 -2.41 0.22 13.35
C VAL A 267 -3.76 -0.49 13.19
N ASP A 268 -4.28 -0.51 11.96
CA ASP A 268 -5.57 -1.09 11.58
C ASP A 268 -5.48 -2.01 10.34
N GLY A 269 -4.31 -2.65 10.18
CA GLY A 269 -4.08 -3.63 9.12
C GLY A 269 -3.88 -3.04 7.72
N GLY A 270 -3.45 -1.77 7.61
CA GLY A 270 -3.16 -1.11 6.34
C GLY A 270 -4.29 -0.21 5.82
N SER A 271 -5.37 -0.03 6.59
CA SER A 271 -6.50 0.81 6.17
C SER A 271 -6.18 2.29 6.27
N THR A 272 -5.53 2.70 7.37
CA THR A 272 -5.07 4.09 7.58
C THR A 272 -3.61 4.12 7.97
N TYR A 273 -2.91 5.19 7.59
CA TYR A 273 -1.50 5.38 7.88
C TYR A 273 -1.26 6.68 8.64
N TYR A 274 -0.23 6.68 9.49
CA TYR A 274 0.23 7.83 10.28
C TYR A 274 1.75 7.91 10.20
N HIS A 275 2.30 9.12 10.27
CA HIS A 275 3.76 9.29 10.33
C HIS A 275 4.33 8.85 11.67
N LEU A 276 5.50 8.24 11.62
CA LEU A 276 6.30 7.81 12.76
C LEU A 276 7.77 8.18 12.51
N ASP A 277 8.30 9.12 13.27
CA ASP A 277 9.72 9.50 13.21
C ASP A 277 10.38 9.30 14.59
N THR A 278 11.16 8.26 14.71
CA THR A 278 11.85 7.89 15.96
C THR A 278 13.14 8.67 16.22
N THR A 279 13.56 9.55 15.29
CA THR A 279 14.76 10.36 15.43
C THR A 279 14.61 11.38 16.58
N PRO A 280 15.47 11.39 17.60
CA PRO A 280 15.41 12.37 18.66
C PRO A 280 15.78 13.76 18.14
N ARG A 281 15.04 14.78 18.56
CA ARG A 281 15.32 16.18 18.26
C ARG A 281 15.63 16.93 19.52
N VAL A 282 16.70 17.72 19.50
CA VAL A 282 17.14 18.48 20.67
C VAL A 282 16.27 19.73 20.83
N GLY A 283 15.68 19.89 21.97
CA GLY A 283 14.90 21.08 22.33
C GLY A 283 13.43 21.04 21.97
N ASP A 284 12.96 20.04 21.26
CA ASP A 284 11.55 19.89 20.90
C ASP A 284 10.86 18.90 21.84
N GLY A 285 9.78 19.38 22.47
CA GLY A 285 8.86 18.52 23.23
C GLY A 285 7.89 17.72 22.36
N ASP A 286 8.01 17.85 21.03
CA ASP A 286 7.08 17.26 20.08
C ASP A 286 7.22 15.76 19.98
N ASP A 287 6.08 15.09 19.93
CA ASP A 287 5.95 13.65 19.77
C ASP A 287 5.56 13.34 18.33
N PHE A 288 6.41 12.58 17.64
CA PHE A 288 6.23 12.17 16.24
C PHE A 288 5.71 10.74 16.13
N CYS A 289 4.94 10.28 17.11
CA CYS A 289 4.31 8.98 17.13
C CYS A 289 2.87 9.04 16.62
N LEU A 290 2.60 8.42 15.48
CA LEU A 290 1.26 8.35 14.87
C LEU A 290 0.67 9.74 14.58
N VAL A 291 1.46 10.61 13.99
CA VAL A 291 1.03 11.98 13.65
C VAL A 291 0.49 12.07 12.22
N THR A 292 -0.37 13.09 12.01
CA THR A 292 -1.01 13.33 10.70
C THR A 292 -0.10 14.15 9.78
N ASP A 293 -0.44 14.16 8.47
CA ASP A 293 0.16 15.03 7.47
C ASP A 293 0.13 16.51 7.93
N ALA A 294 -1.02 16.95 8.45
CA ALA A 294 -1.21 18.35 8.87
C ALA A 294 -0.25 18.74 10.01
N PHE A 295 -0.09 17.87 11.02
CA PHE A 295 0.88 18.07 12.09
C PHE A 295 2.31 18.14 11.55
N LEU A 296 2.70 17.13 10.76
CA LEU A 296 4.06 17.00 10.26
C LEU A 296 4.45 18.14 9.31
N ASP A 297 3.50 18.59 8.48
CA ASP A 297 3.71 19.71 7.57
C ASP A 297 3.89 21.03 8.33
N ALA A 298 3.01 21.31 9.31
CA ALA A 298 3.11 22.51 10.13
C ALA A 298 4.44 22.59 10.89
N TYR A 299 4.88 21.46 11.46
CA TYR A 299 6.20 21.37 12.09
C TYR A 299 7.32 21.60 11.08
N SER A 300 7.30 20.89 9.96
CA SER A 300 8.32 20.96 8.91
C SER A 300 8.47 22.37 8.34
N ASP A 301 7.38 23.10 8.18
CA ASP A 301 7.37 24.47 7.65
C ASP A 301 8.15 25.47 8.51
N THR A 302 8.15 25.24 9.81
CA THR A 302 8.88 26.10 10.78
C THR A 302 10.28 25.57 11.11
N HIS A 303 10.61 24.32 10.71
CA HIS A 303 11.87 23.64 11.04
C HIS A 303 12.68 23.27 9.78
N GLY A 304 12.85 24.20 8.85
CA GLY A 304 13.73 24.04 7.70
C GLY A 304 13.32 22.96 6.72
N LYS A 305 12.01 22.70 6.59
CA LYS A 305 11.46 21.67 5.68
C LYS A 305 12.02 20.25 5.94
N CYS A 306 12.23 19.93 7.22
CA CYS A 306 12.88 18.68 7.62
C CYS A 306 12.12 17.41 7.23
N HIS A 307 10.80 17.47 7.05
CA HIS A 307 9.96 16.38 6.58
C HIS A 307 9.33 16.66 5.20
N ASN A 308 9.98 17.52 4.39
CA ASN A 308 9.52 17.73 3.02
C ASN A 308 9.56 16.40 2.25
N ARG A 309 8.44 16.05 1.60
CA ARG A 309 8.27 14.79 0.86
C ARG A 309 7.41 15.00 -0.37
N ASP A 310 7.54 14.14 -1.35
CA ASP A 310 6.60 14.08 -2.46
C ASP A 310 5.33 13.35 -1.98
N LYS A 311 4.31 14.13 -1.66
CA LYS A 311 3.06 13.61 -1.09
C LYS A 311 2.26 12.74 -2.06
N ALA A 312 2.56 12.81 -3.36
CA ALA A 312 1.92 11.96 -4.35
C ALA A 312 2.39 10.50 -4.28
N LEU A 313 3.53 10.25 -3.62
CA LEU A 313 4.09 8.90 -3.48
C LEU A 313 3.60 8.16 -2.23
N TYR A 314 2.75 8.78 -1.40
CA TYR A 314 2.38 8.22 -0.09
C TYR A 314 0.88 8.31 0.16
N PRO A 315 0.29 7.31 0.87
CA PRO A 315 -1.08 7.42 1.35
C PRO A 315 -1.23 8.66 2.23
N ARG A 316 -2.36 9.34 2.10
CA ARG A 316 -2.70 10.49 2.95
C ARG A 316 -3.10 10.01 4.33
N THR A 317 -2.68 10.72 5.36
CA THR A 317 -3.16 10.45 6.71
C THR A 317 -4.58 11.00 6.88
N PRO A 318 -5.36 10.53 7.87
CA PRO A 318 -6.66 11.11 8.18
C PRO A 318 -6.55 12.63 8.44
N GLU A 319 -7.59 13.36 8.05
CA GLU A 319 -7.75 14.75 8.47
C GLU A 319 -8.02 14.79 9.99
N ALA A 320 -7.41 15.76 10.69
CA ALA A 320 -7.52 15.89 12.13
C ALA A 320 -8.90 16.41 12.57
#